data_4f4b81d57117da5bb01710c18386d108
#
_entry.id   4f4b81d57117da5bb01710c18386d108
#
_cell.length_a   1.000
_cell.length_b   1.000
_cell.length_c   1.000
_cell.angle_alpha   90.00
_cell.angle_beta   90.00
_cell.angle_gamma   90.00
#
_symmetry.space_group_name_H-M   'P 1'
#
loop_
_entity.id
_entity.type
_entity.pdbx_description
1 polymer ?
#
loop_
_entity_poly.entity_id
_entity_poly.type
_entity_poly.pdbx_seq_one_letter_code
_entity_poly.pdbx_strand_id
1 'polypeptide(L)'
;MKNLNNYILEKLNIKDIKRQYNYFPKTRNELREILEERLKENQDADLNDIDVSEITNMKDLFGHLAPHNIDISEWNVSNVTDMNLMFAGCTNFNSDISKWNVSNVTNMINMFFNCRKFNSDLSNWNVSNVTDMYKMFYDCNSFNSDLSNWDVSNVTDMYNMFDGCSSLKHIPSWYKNN
;
A
#
# COMPACT_ATOMS: atom_id res chain seq x y z
N MET A 1 -2.05 4.38 -38.26
CA MET A 1 -0.78 5.11 -38.17
C MET A 1 -0.19 4.81 -36.79
N LYS A 2 1.02 4.24 -36.70
CA LYS A 2 1.69 4.11 -35.39
C LYS A 2 1.95 5.51 -34.86
N ASN A 3 1.63 5.74 -33.59
CA ASN A 3 1.87 7.02 -32.91
C ASN A 3 3.38 7.33 -33.00
N LEU A 4 3.72 8.57 -33.35
CA LEU A 4 5.10 9.05 -33.51
C LEU A 4 5.96 8.75 -32.24
N ASN A 5 5.36 8.86 -31.07
CA ASN A 5 6.01 8.55 -29.80
C ASN A 5 6.43 7.06 -29.73
N ASN A 6 5.58 6.12 -30.12
CA ASN A 6 5.93 4.70 -30.13
C ASN A 6 7.05 4.39 -31.14
N TYR A 7 7.07 5.07 -32.29
CA TYR A 7 8.14 4.92 -33.27
C TYR A 7 9.49 5.44 -32.74
N ILE A 8 9.50 6.58 -32.05
CA ILE A 8 10.69 7.15 -31.43
C ILE A 8 11.23 6.22 -30.33
N LEU A 9 10.36 5.66 -29.47
CA LEU A 9 10.72 4.74 -28.42
C LEU A 9 11.33 3.43 -28.93
N GLU A 10 10.78 2.85 -30.03
CA GLU A 10 11.34 1.66 -30.70
C GLU A 10 12.73 1.94 -31.30
N LYS A 11 12.99 3.13 -31.84
CA LYS A 11 14.26 3.50 -32.47
C LYS A 11 15.39 3.81 -31.49
N LEU A 12 15.07 4.37 -30.33
CA LEU A 12 16.08 4.80 -29.36
C LEU A 12 16.57 3.69 -28.43
N ASN A 13 15.97 2.48 -28.48
CA ASN A 13 16.35 1.33 -27.63
C ASN A 13 16.48 1.73 -26.13
N ILE A 14 15.62 2.65 -25.69
CA ILE A 14 15.65 3.18 -24.33
C ILE A 14 15.07 2.11 -23.43
N LYS A 15 15.93 1.37 -22.75
CA LYS A 15 15.55 0.41 -21.70
C LYS A 15 14.93 1.08 -20.48
N ASP A 16 15.07 2.39 -20.36
CA ASP A 16 14.53 3.21 -19.29
C ASP A 16 13.53 4.22 -19.88
N ILE A 17 12.33 3.74 -20.23
CA ILE A 17 11.21 4.67 -20.40
C ILE A 17 10.96 5.25 -19.01
N LYS A 18 11.43 6.47 -18.76
CA LYS A 18 11.00 7.22 -17.58
C LYS A 18 9.48 7.21 -17.61
N ARG A 19 8.87 6.61 -16.59
CA ARG A 19 7.43 6.60 -16.45
C ARG A 19 6.93 8.04 -16.58
N GLN A 20 5.96 8.26 -17.44
CA GLN A 20 5.36 9.57 -17.62
C GLN A 20 4.31 9.72 -16.52
N TYR A 21 4.62 10.51 -15.50
CA TYR A 21 3.65 10.94 -14.51
C TYR A 21 2.81 12.09 -15.07
N ASN A 22 1.52 12.08 -14.72
CA ASN A 22 0.56 13.14 -15.07
C ASN A 22 0.26 14.04 -13.87
N TYR A 23 0.47 13.52 -12.64
CA TYR A 23 0.16 14.21 -11.39
C TYR A 23 1.37 14.20 -10.46
N PHE A 24 1.61 15.34 -9.76
CA PHE A 24 2.78 15.55 -8.91
C PHE A 24 2.39 16.18 -7.57
N PRO A 25 1.56 15.50 -6.74
CA PRO A 25 1.17 16.02 -5.45
C PRO A 25 2.38 16.19 -4.53
N LYS A 26 2.40 17.27 -3.74
CA LYS A 26 3.44 17.56 -2.74
C LYS A 26 2.97 17.28 -1.33
N THR A 27 1.68 17.21 -1.14
CA THR A 27 1.06 16.98 0.16
C THR A 27 0.04 15.83 0.08
N ARG A 28 -0.24 15.24 1.26
CA ARG A 28 -1.32 14.25 1.40
C ARG A 28 -2.67 14.78 0.89
N ASN A 29 -2.98 16.04 1.13
CA ASN A 29 -4.27 16.63 0.75
C ASN A 29 -4.38 16.76 -0.77
N GLU A 30 -3.35 17.26 -1.46
CA GLU A 30 -3.31 17.28 -2.93
C GLU A 30 -3.45 15.88 -3.52
N LEU A 31 -2.73 14.88 -2.97
CA LEU A 31 -2.86 13.49 -3.39
C LEU A 31 -4.31 13.01 -3.19
N ARG A 32 -4.91 13.30 -2.04
CA ARG A 32 -6.28 12.92 -1.73
C ARG A 32 -7.30 13.51 -2.72
N GLU A 33 -7.18 14.79 -3.07
CA GLU A 33 -8.04 15.45 -4.04
C GLU A 33 -7.97 14.77 -5.42
N ILE A 34 -6.76 14.45 -5.89
CA ILE A 34 -6.55 13.70 -7.15
C ILE A 34 -7.22 12.33 -7.09
N LEU A 35 -7.06 11.61 -5.98
CA LEU A 35 -7.67 10.29 -5.80
C LEU A 35 -9.20 10.37 -5.77
N GLU A 36 -9.78 11.36 -5.11
CA GLU A 36 -11.23 11.58 -5.07
C GLU A 36 -11.81 11.80 -6.46
N GLU A 37 -11.15 12.59 -7.28
CA GLU A 37 -11.55 12.82 -8.68
C GLU A 37 -11.44 11.53 -9.50
N ARG A 38 -10.27 10.88 -9.49
CA ARG A 38 -9.99 9.68 -10.28
C ARG A 38 -10.89 8.50 -9.90
N LEU A 39 -11.13 8.29 -8.61
CA LEU A 39 -11.96 7.18 -8.11
C LEU A 39 -13.44 7.44 -8.23
N LYS A 40 -13.89 8.69 -8.34
CA LYS A 40 -15.26 9.04 -8.68
C LYS A 40 -15.61 8.59 -10.10
N GLU A 41 -14.64 8.66 -11.02
CA GLU A 41 -14.81 8.22 -12.41
C GLU A 41 -14.63 6.71 -12.56
N ASN A 42 -13.64 6.12 -11.89
CA ASN A 42 -13.33 4.70 -11.99
C ASN A 42 -12.75 4.14 -10.68
N GLN A 43 -13.49 3.29 -9.98
CA GLN A 43 -13.09 2.63 -8.74
C GLN A 43 -12.00 1.55 -8.93
N ASP A 44 -11.71 1.17 -10.17
CA ASP A 44 -10.67 0.20 -10.56
C ASP A 44 -9.54 0.89 -11.35
N ALA A 45 -9.24 2.16 -11.04
CA ALA A 45 -8.30 2.97 -11.81
C ALA A 45 -6.83 2.47 -11.68
N ASP A 46 -6.08 2.55 -12.77
CA ASP A 46 -4.61 2.61 -12.72
C ASP A 46 -4.19 4.02 -12.26
N LEU A 47 -3.54 4.08 -11.10
CA LEU A 47 -3.11 5.32 -10.45
C LEU A 47 -1.57 5.46 -10.46
N ASN A 48 -0.90 4.61 -11.23
CA ASN A 48 0.54 4.61 -11.31
C ASN A 48 1.11 5.81 -12.12
N ASP A 49 0.26 6.63 -12.70
CA ASP A 49 0.63 7.90 -13.32
C ASP A 49 0.71 9.08 -12.32
N ILE A 50 0.58 8.80 -11.01
CA ILE A 50 0.74 9.78 -9.93
C ILE A 50 2.13 9.59 -9.31
N ASP A 51 2.96 10.64 -9.33
CA ASP A 51 4.25 10.65 -8.63
C ASP A 51 4.04 10.95 -7.14
N VAL A 52 4.11 9.92 -6.30
CA VAL A 52 3.96 10.03 -4.85
C VAL A 52 5.29 10.13 -4.10
N SER A 53 6.40 10.27 -4.81
CA SER A 53 7.75 10.20 -4.23
C SER A 53 8.05 11.28 -3.19
N GLU A 54 7.34 12.41 -3.20
CA GLU A 54 7.50 13.48 -2.20
C GLU A 54 6.55 13.34 -1.00
N ILE A 55 5.64 12.35 -1.02
CA ILE A 55 4.68 12.15 0.06
C ILE A 55 5.34 11.41 1.23
N THR A 56 5.26 11.99 2.42
CA THR A 56 5.80 11.40 3.65
C THR A 56 4.72 10.87 4.60
N ASN A 57 3.46 11.26 4.39
CA ASN A 57 2.32 10.85 5.21
C ASN A 57 1.17 10.39 4.30
N MET A 58 0.74 9.14 4.49
CA MET A 58 -0.40 8.53 3.78
C MET A 58 -1.52 8.11 4.74
N LYS A 59 -1.55 8.70 5.94
CA LYS A 59 -2.58 8.42 6.92
C LYS A 59 -3.98 8.60 6.36
N ASP A 60 -4.85 7.57 6.52
CA ASP A 60 -6.26 7.58 6.10
C ASP A 60 -6.46 8.03 4.63
N LEU A 61 -5.54 7.60 3.75
CA LEU A 61 -5.54 8.09 2.37
C LEU A 61 -6.75 7.57 1.57
N PHE A 62 -7.14 6.31 1.77
CA PHE A 62 -8.21 5.63 1.03
C PHE A 62 -9.46 5.33 1.87
N GLY A 63 -9.47 5.58 3.17
CA GLY A 63 -10.51 5.11 4.09
C GLY A 63 -11.96 5.36 3.64
N HIS A 64 -12.29 6.56 3.22
CA HIS A 64 -13.64 6.90 2.74
C HIS A 64 -13.82 6.71 1.23
N LEU A 65 -12.76 6.49 0.48
CA LEU A 65 -12.81 6.28 -0.97
C LEU A 65 -13.16 4.84 -1.30
N ALA A 66 -12.78 3.91 -0.41
CA ALA A 66 -13.06 2.48 -0.50
C ALA A 66 -12.90 1.90 -1.92
N PRO A 67 -11.73 2.12 -2.58
CA PRO A 67 -11.53 1.68 -3.95
C PRO A 67 -11.68 0.17 -4.07
N HIS A 68 -11.99 -0.31 -5.28
CA HIS A 68 -12.14 -1.74 -5.50
C HIS A 68 -10.80 -2.40 -5.83
N ASN A 69 -10.36 -2.28 -7.07
CA ASN A 69 -9.18 -2.99 -7.57
C ASN A 69 -8.22 -2.02 -8.29
N ILE A 70 -7.81 -0.99 -7.55
CA ILE A 70 -6.88 0.03 -8.08
C ILE A 70 -5.50 -0.58 -8.33
N ASP A 71 -4.76 -0.02 -9.28
CA ASP A 71 -3.35 -0.34 -9.48
C ASP A 71 -2.47 0.81 -8.96
N ILE A 72 -1.72 0.52 -7.90
CA ILE A 72 -0.74 1.39 -7.25
C ILE A 72 0.60 0.64 -7.05
N SER A 73 0.80 -0.45 -7.80
CA SER A 73 1.93 -1.37 -7.62
C SER A 73 3.29 -0.71 -7.82
N GLU A 74 3.33 0.38 -8.57
CA GLU A 74 4.54 1.10 -8.91
C GLU A 74 4.74 2.39 -8.09
N TRP A 75 3.92 2.67 -7.10
CA TRP A 75 4.11 3.84 -6.27
C TRP A 75 5.45 3.79 -5.51
N ASN A 76 6.22 4.87 -5.60
CA ASN A 76 7.41 5.04 -4.78
C ASN A 76 7.04 5.59 -3.40
N VAL A 77 6.84 4.69 -2.43
CA VAL A 77 6.47 5.03 -1.04
C VAL A 77 7.69 5.12 -0.11
N SER A 78 8.91 5.15 -0.65
CA SER A 78 10.14 5.06 0.15
C SER A 78 10.36 6.24 1.12
N ASN A 79 9.68 7.36 0.93
CA ASN A 79 9.73 8.51 1.83
C ASN A 79 8.57 8.55 2.84
N VAL A 80 7.65 7.56 2.79
CA VAL A 80 6.50 7.53 3.71
C VAL A 80 6.92 7.04 5.09
N THR A 81 6.49 7.77 6.11
CA THR A 81 6.75 7.44 7.53
C THR A 81 5.48 7.04 8.29
N ASP A 82 4.29 7.48 7.82
CA ASP A 82 3.01 7.21 8.46
C ASP A 82 1.99 6.65 7.46
N MET A 83 1.56 5.39 7.69
CA MET A 83 0.53 4.68 6.92
C MET A 83 -0.69 4.32 7.78
N ASN A 84 -0.88 5.00 8.92
CA ASN A 84 -2.03 4.76 9.81
C ASN A 84 -3.35 4.86 9.03
N LEU A 85 -4.23 3.83 9.16
CA LEU A 85 -5.55 3.77 8.52
C LEU A 85 -5.55 3.86 6.98
N MET A 86 -4.41 3.74 6.30
CA MET A 86 -4.30 4.05 4.86
C MET A 86 -5.36 3.38 4.00
N PHE A 87 -5.66 2.11 4.25
CA PHE A 87 -6.68 1.31 3.55
C PHE A 87 -7.84 0.85 4.46
N ALA A 88 -7.99 1.44 5.64
CA ALA A 88 -9.01 0.99 6.58
C ALA A 88 -10.41 1.01 5.96
N GLY A 89 -11.11 -0.14 6.03
CA GLY A 89 -12.43 -0.30 5.44
C GLY A 89 -12.47 -0.51 3.93
N CYS A 90 -11.33 -0.58 3.24
CA CYS A 90 -11.26 -0.89 1.81
C CYS A 90 -11.52 -2.39 1.57
N THR A 91 -12.77 -2.82 1.74
CA THR A 91 -13.15 -4.25 1.80
C THR A 91 -12.84 -5.04 0.54
N ASN A 92 -12.72 -4.39 -0.61
CA ASN A 92 -12.42 -5.01 -1.91
C ASN A 92 -10.95 -4.82 -2.36
N PHE A 93 -10.17 -4.04 -1.62
CA PHE A 93 -8.77 -3.77 -1.96
C PHE A 93 -7.92 -5.04 -1.96
N ASN A 94 -7.20 -5.29 -3.05
CA ASN A 94 -6.22 -6.37 -3.18
C ASN A 94 -5.16 -6.08 -4.24
N SER A 95 -4.69 -4.83 -4.32
CA SER A 95 -3.58 -4.48 -5.23
C SER A 95 -2.29 -5.18 -4.82
N ASP A 96 -1.44 -5.49 -5.80
CA ASP A 96 -0.09 -5.97 -5.54
C ASP A 96 0.80 -4.82 -5.04
N ILE A 97 1.11 -4.84 -3.75
CA ILE A 97 2.01 -3.89 -3.10
C ILE A 97 3.27 -4.57 -2.55
N SER A 98 3.56 -5.78 -3.02
CA SER A 98 4.69 -6.60 -2.57
C SER A 98 6.06 -5.93 -2.75
N LYS A 99 6.17 -5.03 -3.75
CA LYS A 99 7.41 -4.32 -4.10
C LYS A 99 7.60 -2.99 -3.39
N TRP A 100 6.65 -2.56 -2.58
CA TRP A 100 6.77 -1.30 -1.87
C TRP A 100 7.96 -1.30 -0.90
N ASN A 101 8.76 -0.24 -0.96
CA ASN A 101 9.79 0.00 0.04
C ASN A 101 9.19 0.75 1.23
N VAL A 102 8.85 0.02 2.28
CA VAL A 102 8.26 0.55 3.52
C VAL A 102 9.28 0.76 4.65
N SER A 103 10.57 0.71 4.33
CA SER A 103 11.64 0.73 5.33
C SER A 103 11.70 1.99 6.21
N ASN A 104 11.08 3.09 5.78
CA ASN A 104 11.01 4.32 6.57
C ASN A 104 9.68 4.46 7.36
N VAL A 105 8.76 3.51 7.22
CA VAL A 105 7.46 3.58 7.92
C VAL A 105 7.66 3.24 9.40
N THR A 106 7.09 4.08 10.27
CA THR A 106 7.11 3.91 11.73
C THR A 106 5.73 3.58 12.30
N ASN A 107 4.66 3.91 11.60
CA ASN A 107 3.28 3.75 12.06
C ASN A 107 2.43 3.03 11.02
N MET A 108 1.93 1.84 11.37
CA MET A 108 1.03 1.02 10.56
C MET A 108 -0.29 0.67 11.30
N ILE A 109 -0.67 1.48 12.30
CA ILE A 109 -1.93 1.28 13.05
C ILE A 109 -3.11 1.17 12.07
N ASN A 110 -3.91 0.08 12.19
CA ASN A 110 -5.11 -0.14 11.39
C ASN A 110 -4.91 -0.03 9.86
N MET A 111 -3.69 -0.19 9.34
CA MET A 111 -3.42 0.08 7.92
C MET A 111 -4.35 -0.67 6.97
N PHE A 112 -4.64 -1.94 7.25
CA PHE A 112 -5.54 -2.81 6.50
C PHE A 112 -6.78 -3.24 7.30
N PHE A 113 -7.15 -2.50 8.34
CA PHE A 113 -8.33 -2.81 9.16
C PHE A 113 -9.55 -3.06 8.27
N ASN A 114 -10.22 -4.23 8.40
CA ASN A 114 -11.39 -4.63 7.63
C ASN A 114 -11.17 -4.66 6.08
N CYS A 115 -9.94 -4.91 5.62
CA CYS A 115 -9.64 -5.17 4.19
C CYS A 115 -9.89 -6.64 3.87
N ARG A 116 -11.16 -7.04 3.74
CA ARG A 116 -11.59 -8.45 3.72
C ARG A 116 -11.01 -9.27 2.58
N LYS A 117 -10.72 -8.67 1.41
CA LYS A 117 -10.16 -9.35 0.23
C LYS A 117 -8.64 -9.23 0.12
N PHE A 118 -8.00 -8.45 0.98
CA PHE A 118 -6.57 -8.20 0.90
C PHE A 118 -5.75 -9.47 1.13
N ASN A 119 -4.85 -9.78 0.19
CA ASN A 119 -3.92 -10.92 0.27
C ASN A 119 -2.66 -10.72 -0.59
N SER A 120 -2.13 -9.49 -0.66
CA SER A 120 -0.82 -9.26 -1.29
C SER A 120 0.29 -9.92 -0.48
N ASP A 121 1.34 -10.38 -1.14
CA ASP A 121 2.52 -10.95 -0.47
C ASP A 121 3.37 -9.83 0.16
N LEU A 122 3.45 -9.83 1.48
CA LEU A 122 4.21 -8.85 2.26
C LEU A 122 5.47 -9.45 2.90
N SER A 123 5.84 -10.68 2.56
CA SER A 123 6.96 -11.42 3.17
C SER A 123 8.31 -10.69 3.08
N ASN A 124 8.49 -9.87 2.05
CA ASN A 124 9.72 -9.11 1.79
C ASN A 124 9.70 -7.67 2.31
N TRP A 125 8.64 -7.23 2.98
CA TRP A 125 8.62 -5.90 3.57
C TRP A 125 9.64 -5.77 4.70
N ASN A 126 10.45 -4.71 4.65
CA ASN A 126 11.29 -4.32 5.78
C ASN A 126 10.50 -3.44 6.75
N VAL A 127 10.04 -4.04 7.85
CA VAL A 127 9.24 -3.37 8.89
C VAL A 127 10.05 -3.03 10.15
N SER A 128 11.38 -3.13 10.09
CA SER A 128 12.26 -2.98 11.25
C SER A 128 12.18 -1.61 11.94
N ASN A 129 11.67 -0.58 11.28
CA ASN A 129 11.46 0.75 11.87
C ASN A 129 10.03 0.96 12.40
N VAL A 130 9.13 0.01 12.21
CA VAL A 130 7.74 0.14 12.68
C VAL A 130 7.69 0.00 14.20
N THR A 131 6.99 0.94 14.84
CA THR A 131 6.82 0.95 16.31
C THR A 131 5.42 0.55 16.76
N ASP A 132 4.43 0.64 15.84
CA ASP A 132 3.03 0.35 16.17
C ASP A 132 2.32 -0.33 15.00
N MET A 133 1.74 -1.50 15.28
CA MET A 133 0.96 -2.35 14.36
C MET A 133 -0.42 -2.72 14.95
N TYR A 134 -0.94 -1.90 15.89
CA TYR A 134 -2.25 -2.14 16.50
C TYR A 134 -3.32 -2.39 15.44
N LYS A 135 -3.96 -3.58 15.49
CA LYS A 135 -5.03 -4.02 14.57
C LYS A 135 -4.71 -3.89 13.07
N MET A 136 -3.42 -3.99 12.68
CA MET A 136 -3.01 -3.75 11.29
C MET A 136 -3.78 -4.60 10.27
N PHE A 137 -4.06 -5.87 10.55
CA PHE A 137 -4.82 -6.80 9.69
C PHE A 137 -6.14 -7.26 10.31
N TYR A 138 -6.69 -6.51 11.27
CA TYR A 138 -7.96 -6.88 11.90
C TYR A 138 -9.07 -7.07 10.84
N ASP A 139 -9.81 -8.20 10.89
CA ASP A 139 -10.84 -8.58 9.90
C ASP A 139 -10.35 -8.67 8.43
N CYS A 140 -9.06 -8.94 8.19
CA CYS A 140 -8.52 -9.27 6.87
C CYS A 140 -8.78 -10.75 6.55
N ASN A 141 -10.02 -11.11 6.22
CA ASN A 141 -10.46 -12.50 6.13
C ASN A 141 -9.70 -13.35 5.10
N SER A 142 -9.22 -12.75 3.99
CA SER A 142 -8.47 -13.45 2.93
C SER A 142 -6.96 -13.46 3.14
N PHE A 143 -6.44 -12.71 4.12
CA PHE A 143 -5.00 -12.53 4.32
C PHE A 143 -4.30 -13.83 4.73
N ASN A 144 -3.21 -14.18 4.02
CA ASN A 144 -2.42 -15.40 4.29
C ASN A 144 -0.96 -15.28 3.84
N SER A 145 -0.37 -14.07 3.87
CA SER A 145 1.08 -13.91 3.62
C SER A 145 1.91 -14.47 4.77
N ASP A 146 3.05 -15.07 4.46
CA ASP A 146 4.00 -15.53 5.46
C ASP A 146 4.87 -14.37 5.96
N LEU A 147 4.66 -13.98 7.21
CA LEU A 147 5.36 -12.87 7.85
C LEU A 147 6.42 -13.35 8.85
N SER A 148 6.83 -14.61 8.81
CA SER A 148 7.75 -15.21 9.80
C SER A 148 9.10 -14.51 9.88
N ASN A 149 9.54 -13.87 8.77
CA ASN A 149 10.83 -13.19 8.66
C ASN A 149 10.78 -11.69 9.03
N TRP A 150 9.63 -11.15 9.43
CA TRP A 150 9.56 -9.75 9.83
C TRP A 150 10.37 -9.49 11.11
N ASP A 151 11.21 -8.47 11.08
CA ASP A 151 11.85 -7.93 12.28
C ASP A 151 10.90 -6.94 12.96
N VAL A 152 10.28 -7.39 14.04
CA VAL A 152 9.33 -6.61 14.84
C VAL A 152 9.94 -6.15 16.18
N SER A 153 11.26 -6.13 16.29
CA SER A 153 11.97 -5.84 17.54
C SER A 153 11.66 -4.44 18.10
N ASN A 154 11.27 -3.50 17.25
CA ASN A 154 10.89 -2.14 17.63
C ASN A 154 9.39 -1.95 17.85
N VAL A 155 8.56 -2.96 17.58
CA VAL A 155 7.09 -2.84 17.73
C VAL A 155 6.72 -2.91 19.20
N THR A 156 6.02 -1.89 19.67
CA THR A 156 5.55 -1.78 21.07
C THR A 156 4.08 -2.15 21.23
N ASP A 157 3.26 -2.06 20.18
CA ASP A 157 1.86 -2.46 20.18
C ASP A 157 1.50 -3.22 18.91
N MET A 158 0.99 -4.44 19.06
CA MET A 158 0.44 -5.28 17.99
C MET A 158 -0.87 -5.96 18.40
N TYR A 159 -1.59 -5.37 19.39
CA TYR A 159 -2.81 -5.94 19.93
C TYR A 159 -3.87 -6.15 18.84
N ASN A 160 -4.48 -7.33 18.84
CA ASN A 160 -5.49 -7.76 17.86
C ASN A 160 -5.06 -7.66 16.38
N MET A 161 -3.74 -7.71 16.10
CA MET A 161 -3.23 -7.52 14.73
C MET A 161 -3.84 -8.48 13.70
N PHE A 162 -4.08 -9.74 14.09
CA PHE A 162 -4.60 -10.79 13.20
C PHE A 162 -6.00 -11.28 13.57
N ASP A 163 -6.71 -10.58 14.46
CA ASP A 163 -8.06 -10.98 14.84
C ASP A 163 -8.99 -10.90 13.61
N GLY A 164 -9.80 -11.94 13.36
CA GLY A 164 -10.62 -12.05 12.16
C GLY A 164 -9.90 -12.48 10.87
N CYS A 165 -8.58 -12.74 10.88
CA CYS A 165 -7.83 -13.25 9.73
C CYS A 165 -8.10 -14.75 9.50
N SER A 166 -9.31 -15.11 9.06
CA SER A 166 -9.76 -16.49 8.99
C SER A 166 -9.01 -17.39 7.99
N SER A 167 -8.33 -16.80 6.99
CA SER A 167 -7.50 -17.53 6.02
C SER A 167 -6.04 -17.67 6.45
N LEU A 168 -5.59 -17.02 7.52
CA LEU A 168 -4.21 -17.07 7.98
C LEU A 168 -3.86 -18.44 8.53
N LYS A 169 -3.02 -19.20 7.81
CA LYS A 169 -2.66 -20.58 8.16
C LYS A 169 -1.60 -20.67 9.26
N HIS A 170 -0.71 -19.67 9.30
CA HIS A 170 0.42 -19.65 10.23
C HIS A 170 0.52 -18.29 10.90
N ILE A 171 0.24 -18.25 12.19
CA ILE A 171 0.52 -17.06 13.00
C ILE A 171 2.03 -17.02 13.25
N PRO A 172 2.72 -15.93 12.93
CA PRO A 172 4.17 -15.84 13.13
C PRO A 172 4.55 -16.02 14.61
N SER A 173 5.68 -16.69 14.88
CA SER A 173 6.13 -17.00 16.24
C SER A 173 6.47 -15.76 17.07
N TRP A 174 6.76 -14.65 16.42
CA TRP A 174 7.02 -13.37 17.09
C TRP A 174 5.76 -12.65 17.57
N TYR A 175 4.57 -13.02 17.05
CA TYR A 175 3.32 -12.37 17.43
C TYR A 175 2.92 -12.70 18.86
N LYS A 176 2.65 -11.66 19.64
CA LYS A 176 2.09 -11.75 20.98
C LYS A 176 0.86 -10.86 21.06
N ASN A 177 -0.29 -11.48 21.29
CA ASN A 177 -1.54 -10.77 21.50
C ASN A 177 -1.61 -10.30 22.97
N ASN A 178 -0.86 -9.27 23.28
CA ASN A 178 -0.75 -8.73 24.66
C ASN A 178 -1.75 -7.65 24.88
#